data_a389190d4f7596a3b83a333a63a03505
#
_entry.id   a389190d4f7596a3b83a333a63a03505
#
_cell.length_a   1.000
_cell.length_b   1.000
_cell.length_c   1.000
_cell.angle_alpha   90.00
_cell.angle_beta   90.00
_cell.angle_gamma   90.00
#
_symmetry.space_group_name_H-M   'P 1'
#
loop_
_entity.id
_entity.type
_entity.pdbx_description
1 polymer ?
#
loop_
_entity_poly.entity_id
_entity_poly.type
_entity_poly.pdbx_seq_one_letter_code
_entity_poly.pdbx_strand_id
1 'polypeptide(L)'
;SVITSAALIPILLTKKKPPTFKSIKAMKLKELYHASPFGMVSSLFYGTIQSALFTLLAVYATSMNFTILEISIVTFLLAVSGAIAQFPIGKISDMYDRRKVIVFSSFGAAVFSILAILVSRQMYLPGGLATSKTWFYIFFILFSFCSLPMFSLILAHTNDYISKEKFVAAGAGLQFAFGLGAMSGPFLCSIFMDIVGSNGFFIFLFFFHSVIGIFGTYRMKVRQTVDNPDSQFVAMPQTITPAGIELNPTTEHIEEPYSEKVREILERKGVKYKKGENEI
;
A
#
# COMPACT_ATOMS: atom_id res chain seq x y z
N SER A 1 22.17 9.07 -0.14
CA SER A 1 22.55 9.10 -1.54
C SER A 1 23.63 8.07 -1.93
N VAL A 2 24.72 7.89 -1.17
CA VAL A 2 25.78 6.91 -1.48
C VAL A 2 25.25 5.48 -1.48
N ILE A 3 24.43 5.10 -0.50
CA ILE A 3 23.84 3.75 -0.39
C ILE A 3 22.92 3.45 -1.57
N THR A 4 22.12 4.41 -1.99
CA THR A 4 21.23 4.28 -3.16
C THR A 4 22.02 4.14 -4.47
N SER A 5 23.13 4.86 -4.62
CA SER A 5 24.00 4.71 -5.77
C SER A 5 24.73 3.36 -5.76
N ALA A 6 25.17 2.89 -4.59
CA ALA A 6 25.80 1.59 -4.43
C ALA A 6 24.83 0.43 -4.75
N ALA A 7 23.54 0.57 -4.47
CA ALA A 7 22.51 -0.42 -4.82
C ALA A 7 22.34 -0.63 -6.33
N LEU A 8 22.76 0.32 -7.18
CA LEU A 8 22.75 0.18 -8.63
C LEU A 8 23.92 -0.68 -9.16
N ILE A 9 25.00 -0.85 -8.40
CA ILE A 9 26.19 -1.58 -8.84
C ILE A 9 25.89 -3.01 -9.29
N PRO A 10 25.11 -3.84 -8.54
CA PRO A 10 24.78 -5.19 -8.99
C PRO A 10 24.00 -5.21 -10.31
N ILE A 11 23.12 -4.22 -10.52
CA ILE A 11 22.31 -4.11 -11.74
C ILE A 11 23.22 -3.73 -12.92
N LEU A 12 24.14 -2.79 -12.75
CA LEU A 12 25.08 -2.36 -13.79
C LEU A 12 26.09 -3.45 -14.18
N LEU A 13 26.42 -4.34 -13.23
CA LEU A 13 27.31 -5.49 -13.48
C LEU A 13 26.60 -6.67 -14.16
N THR A 14 25.25 -6.66 -14.24
CA THR A 14 24.49 -7.73 -14.85
C THR A 14 24.56 -7.65 -16.37
N LYS A 15 25.09 -8.69 -17.02
CA LYS A 15 25.16 -8.82 -18.49
C LYS A 15 23.87 -9.29 -19.13
N LYS A 16 22.80 -9.51 -18.36
CA LYS A 16 21.50 -9.93 -18.91
C LYS A 16 20.85 -8.77 -19.67
N LYS A 17 20.25 -9.06 -20.81
CA LYS A 17 19.45 -8.05 -21.55
C LYS A 17 18.31 -7.57 -20.66
N PRO A 18 18.00 -6.26 -20.67
CA PRO A 18 16.84 -5.77 -19.94
C PRO A 18 15.57 -6.43 -20.49
N PRO A 19 14.58 -6.69 -19.62
CA PRO A 19 13.29 -7.21 -20.08
C PRO A 19 12.67 -6.25 -21.09
N THR A 20 12.12 -6.79 -22.17
CA THR A 20 11.41 -6.01 -23.17
C THR A 20 10.00 -5.74 -22.63
N PHE A 21 9.74 -4.53 -22.21
CA PHE A 21 8.41 -4.12 -21.77
C PHE A 21 7.47 -3.98 -22.96
N LYS A 22 6.39 -4.75 -22.97
CA LYS A 22 5.28 -4.51 -23.89
C LYS A 22 4.60 -3.20 -23.53
N SER A 23 4.07 -2.49 -24.52
CA SER A 23 3.21 -1.33 -24.25
C SER A 23 1.97 -1.80 -23.47
N ILE A 24 1.94 -1.50 -22.17
CA ILE A 24 0.82 -1.84 -21.31
C ILE A 24 -0.35 -0.97 -21.73
N LYS A 25 -1.44 -1.57 -22.20
CA LYS A 25 -2.69 -0.84 -22.41
C LYS A 25 -3.19 -0.37 -21.05
N ALA A 26 -3.16 0.94 -20.83
CA ALA A 26 -3.67 1.52 -19.60
C ALA A 26 -5.15 1.12 -19.40
N MET A 27 -5.46 0.62 -18.22
CA MET A 27 -6.84 0.35 -17.83
C MET A 27 -7.54 1.69 -17.56
N LYS A 28 -8.74 1.90 -18.12
CA LYS A 28 -9.53 3.09 -17.81
C LYS A 28 -9.98 3.04 -16.35
N LEU A 29 -9.95 4.16 -15.64
CA LEU A 29 -10.40 4.23 -14.23
C LEU A 29 -11.81 3.69 -14.03
N LYS A 30 -12.70 3.90 -14.99
CA LYS A 30 -14.06 3.35 -14.97
C LYS A 30 -14.05 1.82 -15.00
N GLU A 31 -13.19 1.20 -15.81
CA GLU A 31 -13.02 -0.26 -15.89
C GLU A 31 -12.49 -0.80 -14.56
N LEU A 32 -11.47 -0.16 -13.98
CA LEU A 32 -10.93 -0.51 -12.68
C LEU A 32 -11.98 -0.40 -11.57
N TYR A 33 -12.78 0.68 -11.57
CA TYR A 33 -13.87 0.85 -10.60
C TYR A 33 -14.92 -0.27 -10.73
N HIS A 34 -15.29 -0.68 -11.94
CA HIS A 34 -16.23 -1.80 -12.13
C HIS A 34 -15.63 -3.15 -11.71
N ALA A 35 -14.33 -3.36 -11.95
CA ALA A 35 -13.65 -4.58 -11.55
C ALA A 35 -13.49 -4.67 -10.02
N SER A 36 -12.95 -3.64 -9.38
CA SER A 36 -12.70 -3.59 -7.93
C SER A 36 -13.06 -2.22 -7.34
N PRO A 37 -14.37 -1.95 -7.10
CA PRO A 37 -14.80 -0.68 -6.50
C PRO A 37 -14.20 -0.45 -5.12
N PHE A 38 -14.08 -1.52 -4.31
CA PHE A 38 -13.49 -1.43 -2.98
C PHE A 38 -12.00 -1.09 -3.06
N GLY A 39 -11.24 -1.73 -3.95
CA GLY A 39 -9.84 -1.44 -4.15
C GLY A 39 -9.58 0.01 -4.57
N MET A 40 -10.32 0.50 -5.58
CA MET A 40 -10.14 1.86 -6.08
C MET A 40 -10.49 2.94 -5.05
N VAL A 41 -11.63 2.82 -4.37
CA VAL A 41 -12.06 3.80 -3.34
C VAL A 41 -11.12 3.75 -2.13
N SER A 42 -10.73 2.55 -1.69
CA SER A 42 -9.78 2.41 -0.59
C SER A 42 -8.42 2.98 -0.95
N SER A 43 -7.94 2.83 -2.18
CA SER A 43 -6.67 3.42 -2.63
C SER A 43 -6.71 4.95 -2.58
N LEU A 44 -7.81 5.56 -3.03
CA LEU A 44 -7.99 7.02 -2.96
C LEU A 44 -7.92 7.52 -1.50
N PHE A 45 -8.75 6.98 -0.61
CA PHE A 45 -8.76 7.41 0.79
C PHE A 45 -7.47 7.06 1.53
N TYR A 46 -6.84 5.93 1.18
CA TYR A 46 -5.55 5.59 1.76
C TYR A 46 -4.44 6.55 1.31
N GLY A 47 -4.46 7.01 0.05
CA GLY A 47 -3.58 8.08 -0.41
C GLY A 47 -3.74 9.37 0.40
N THR A 48 -4.99 9.73 0.70
CA THR A 48 -5.33 10.88 1.56
C THR A 48 -4.75 10.74 2.97
N ILE A 49 -4.90 9.56 3.59
CA ILE A 49 -4.33 9.24 4.91
C ILE A 49 -2.81 9.32 4.89
N GLN A 50 -2.21 8.60 3.94
CA GLN A 50 -0.77 8.37 3.90
C GLN A 50 0.02 9.66 3.67
N SER A 51 -0.44 10.50 2.75
CA SER A 51 0.21 11.78 2.47
C SER A 51 0.13 12.73 3.67
N ALA A 52 -1.01 12.81 4.34
CA ALA A 52 -1.16 13.59 5.56
C ALA A 52 -0.26 13.04 6.68
N LEU A 53 -0.23 11.73 6.87
CA LEU A 53 0.59 11.06 7.89
C LEU A 53 2.07 11.42 7.72
N PHE A 54 2.63 11.26 6.52
CA PHE A 54 4.06 11.54 6.30
C PHE A 54 4.40 13.03 6.28
N THR A 55 3.46 13.89 5.86
CA THR A 55 3.72 15.34 5.78
C THR A 55 3.50 16.05 7.11
N LEU A 56 2.45 15.71 7.86
CA LEU A 56 2.03 16.46 9.03
C LEU A 56 2.39 15.82 10.37
N LEU A 57 2.95 14.60 10.38
CA LEU A 57 3.39 13.95 11.62
C LEU A 57 4.39 14.78 12.41
N ALA A 58 5.38 15.37 11.73
CA ALA A 58 6.37 16.23 12.38
C ALA A 58 5.74 17.53 12.91
N VAL A 59 4.80 18.11 12.16
CA VAL A 59 4.04 19.31 12.58
C VAL A 59 3.21 18.99 13.82
N TYR A 60 2.49 17.87 13.82
CA TYR A 60 1.76 17.39 15.00
C TYR A 60 2.69 17.20 16.20
N ALA A 61 3.80 16.48 16.05
CA ALA A 61 4.72 16.21 17.13
C ALA A 61 5.36 17.51 17.70
N THR A 62 5.69 18.47 16.82
CA THR A 62 6.18 19.79 17.24
C THR A 62 5.11 20.54 18.03
N SER A 63 3.85 20.53 17.60
CA SER A 63 2.75 21.19 18.33
C SER A 63 2.45 20.54 19.69
N MET A 64 2.87 19.28 19.88
CA MET A 64 2.82 18.54 21.14
C MET A 64 4.07 18.71 22.01
N ASN A 65 4.96 19.67 21.67
CA ASN A 65 6.23 19.93 22.34
C ASN A 65 7.18 18.74 22.41
N PHE A 66 7.18 17.89 21.36
CA PHE A 66 8.17 16.84 21.22
C PHE A 66 9.52 17.44 20.81
N THR A 67 10.60 16.95 21.40
CA THR A 67 11.96 17.29 20.99
C THR A 67 12.28 16.71 19.61
N ILE A 68 13.31 17.23 18.94
CA ILE A 68 13.77 16.72 17.64
C ILE A 68 14.09 15.22 17.72
N LEU A 69 14.68 14.75 18.81
CA LEU A 69 14.95 13.33 19.03
C LEU A 69 13.65 12.51 19.10
N GLU A 70 12.66 12.98 19.83
CA GLU A 70 11.37 12.31 19.97
C GLU A 70 10.60 12.26 18.63
N ILE A 71 10.66 13.32 17.83
CA ILE A 71 10.11 13.34 16.47
C ILE A 71 10.81 12.30 15.60
N SER A 72 12.13 12.20 15.69
CA SER A 72 12.90 11.18 14.96
C SER A 72 12.54 9.77 15.40
N ILE A 73 12.34 9.54 16.70
CA ILE A 73 11.88 8.25 17.25
C ILE A 73 10.50 7.89 16.72
N VAL A 74 9.53 8.82 16.75
CA VAL A 74 8.17 8.58 16.22
C VAL A 74 8.21 8.21 14.74
N THR A 75 8.99 8.94 13.95
CA THR A 75 9.15 8.65 12.50
C THR A 75 9.82 7.29 12.25
N PHE A 76 10.82 6.95 13.04
CA PHE A 76 11.49 5.64 12.98
C PHE A 76 10.54 4.50 13.36
N LEU A 77 9.77 4.66 14.46
CA LEU A 77 8.78 3.68 14.90
C LEU A 77 7.68 3.48 13.85
N LEU A 78 7.24 4.55 13.18
CA LEU A 78 6.32 4.46 12.05
C LEU A 78 6.87 3.51 10.97
N ALA A 79 8.07 3.78 10.49
CA ALA A 79 8.67 3.01 9.41
C ALA A 79 8.91 1.54 9.77
N VAL A 80 9.51 1.30 10.96
CA VAL A 80 9.88 -0.06 11.42
C VAL A 80 8.63 -0.90 11.71
N SER A 81 7.64 -0.36 12.43
CA SER A 81 6.42 -1.10 12.73
C SER A 81 5.65 -1.46 11.46
N GLY A 82 5.59 -0.55 10.48
CA GLY A 82 4.97 -0.83 9.19
C GLY A 82 5.70 -1.89 8.38
N ALA A 83 7.03 -1.87 8.38
CA ALA A 83 7.84 -2.89 7.71
C ALA A 83 7.64 -4.28 8.35
N ILE A 84 7.67 -4.35 9.67
CA ILE A 84 7.43 -5.61 10.41
C ILE A 84 6.01 -6.12 10.16
N ALA A 85 5.01 -5.24 10.13
CA ALA A 85 3.61 -5.58 9.96
C ALA A 85 3.29 -6.24 8.61
N GLN A 86 4.06 -5.96 7.56
CA GLN A 86 3.82 -6.51 6.23
C GLN A 86 3.85 -8.04 6.22
N PHE A 87 4.75 -8.67 6.99
CA PHE A 87 4.85 -10.13 7.04
C PHE A 87 3.63 -10.80 7.68
N PRO A 88 3.25 -10.51 8.94
CA PRO A 88 2.11 -11.18 9.57
C PRO A 88 0.78 -10.81 8.92
N ILE A 89 0.58 -9.55 8.56
CA ILE A 89 -0.66 -9.11 7.91
C ILE A 89 -0.77 -9.69 6.50
N GLY A 90 0.32 -9.76 5.76
CA GLY A 90 0.36 -10.42 4.47
C GLY A 90 -0.03 -11.89 4.56
N LYS A 91 0.59 -12.64 5.48
CA LYS A 91 0.25 -14.04 5.71
C LYS A 91 -1.21 -14.24 6.12
N ILE A 92 -1.73 -13.40 7.00
CA ILE A 92 -3.14 -13.44 7.40
C ILE A 92 -4.04 -13.16 6.18
N SER A 93 -3.67 -12.22 5.33
CA SER A 93 -4.41 -11.87 4.13
C SER A 93 -4.47 -13.00 3.08
N ASP A 94 -3.46 -13.86 3.04
CA ASP A 94 -3.46 -15.04 2.17
C ASP A 94 -4.27 -16.23 2.75
N MET A 95 -4.47 -16.25 4.08
CA MET A 95 -5.23 -17.30 4.76
C MET A 95 -6.72 -16.99 4.89
N TYR A 96 -7.10 -15.71 4.85
CA TYR A 96 -8.47 -15.24 5.08
C TYR A 96 -8.92 -14.33 3.91
N ASP A 97 -10.23 -14.06 3.84
CA ASP A 97 -10.79 -13.06 2.92
C ASP A 97 -10.09 -11.71 3.11
N ARG A 98 -9.35 -11.27 2.10
CA ARG A 98 -8.57 -10.02 2.11
C ARG A 98 -9.39 -8.80 2.47
N ARG A 99 -10.68 -8.78 2.11
CA ARG A 99 -11.59 -7.68 2.47
C ARG A 99 -11.76 -7.58 3.99
N LYS A 100 -11.87 -8.73 4.66
CA LYS A 100 -11.95 -8.78 6.13
C LYS A 100 -10.66 -8.22 6.73
N VAL A 101 -9.52 -8.62 6.22
CA VAL A 101 -8.22 -8.13 6.72
C VAL A 101 -8.08 -6.62 6.55
N ILE A 102 -8.45 -6.06 5.39
CA ILE A 102 -8.45 -4.61 5.13
C ILE A 102 -9.40 -3.89 6.12
N VAL A 103 -10.61 -4.43 6.32
CA VAL A 103 -11.61 -3.84 7.22
C VAL A 103 -11.13 -3.88 8.68
N PHE A 104 -10.57 -5.01 9.14
CA PHE A 104 -10.01 -5.12 10.49
C PHE A 104 -8.82 -4.21 10.69
N SER A 105 -7.90 -4.12 9.74
CA SER A 105 -6.76 -3.20 9.78
C SER A 105 -7.23 -1.75 9.80
N SER A 106 -8.25 -1.40 9.02
CA SER A 106 -8.82 -0.04 9.02
C SER A 106 -9.43 0.33 10.36
N PHE A 107 -10.29 -0.53 10.91
CA PHE A 107 -10.87 -0.26 12.23
C PHE A 107 -9.82 -0.31 13.35
N GLY A 108 -8.84 -1.20 13.27
CA GLY A 108 -7.71 -1.23 14.20
C GLY A 108 -6.94 0.10 14.19
N ALA A 109 -6.58 0.62 13.02
CA ALA A 109 -5.94 1.92 12.88
C ALA A 109 -6.83 3.07 13.42
N ALA A 110 -8.12 3.02 13.15
CA ALA A 110 -9.07 4.00 13.70
C ALA A 110 -9.11 3.97 15.24
N VAL A 111 -9.22 2.79 15.85
CA VAL A 111 -9.21 2.64 17.32
C VAL A 111 -7.92 3.15 17.92
N PHE A 112 -6.76 2.78 17.37
CA PHE A 112 -5.46 3.24 17.88
C PHE A 112 -5.26 4.73 17.68
N SER A 113 -5.85 5.36 16.66
CA SER A 113 -5.88 6.82 16.52
C SER A 113 -6.65 7.49 17.68
N ILE A 114 -7.79 6.94 18.09
CA ILE A 114 -8.54 7.46 19.25
C ILE A 114 -7.74 7.27 20.54
N LEU A 115 -7.13 6.12 20.73
CA LEU A 115 -6.31 5.85 21.93
C LEU A 115 -5.10 6.80 21.99
N ALA A 116 -4.48 7.12 20.86
CA ALA A 116 -3.42 8.12 20.78
C ALA A 116 -3.92 9.51 21.19
N ILE A 117 -5.14 9.93 20.81
CA ILE A 117 -5.76 11.19 21.26
C ILE A 117 -5.97 11.20 22.76
N LEU A 118 -6.52 10.12 23.32
CA LEU A 118 -6.82 10.06 24.77
C LEU A 118 -5.55 10.21 25.60
N VAL A 119 -4.47 9.57 25.16
CA VAL A 119 -3.19 9.64 25.85
C VAL A 119 -2.50 10.99 25.61
N SER A 120 -2.57 11.55 24.42
CA SER A 120 -1.99 12.86 24.13
C SER A 120 -2.60 13.98 24.99
N ARG A 121 -3.89 13.89 25.31
CA ARG A 121 -4.54 14.83 26.26
C ARG A 121 -3.96 14.75 27.66
N GLN A 122 -3.58 13.57 28.13
CA GLN A 122 -2.98 13.39 29.46
C GLN A 122 -1.56 13.96 29.55
N MET A 123 -0.86 14.16 28.42
CA MET A 123 0.47 14.79 28.43
C MET A 123 0.46 16.24 28.95
N TYR A 124 -0.69 16.91 28.85
CA TYR A 124 -0.86 18.28 29.35
C TYR A 124 -1.23 18.34 30.84
N LEU A 125 -1.48 17.22 31.51
CA LEU A 125 -1.82 17.17 32.91
C LEU A 125 -0.55 17.14 33.78
N PRO A 126 -0.55 17.81 34.97
CA PRO A 126 0.57 17.77 35.88
C PRO A 126 0.92 16.32 36.31
N GLY A 127 2.19 15.94 36.13
CA GLY A 127 2.68 14.59 36.51
C GLY A 127 2.44 13.46 35.46
N GLY A 128 1.74 13.76 34.36
CA GLY A 128 1.39 12.72 33.34
C GLY A 128 2.44 12.44 32.28
N LEU A 129 3.50 13.27 32.16
CA LEU A 129 4.27 13.38 30.92
C LEU A 129 5.00 12.09 30.49
N ALA A 130 5.74 11.44 31.38
CA ALA A 130 6.58 10.30 31.00
C ALA A 130 5.77 9.03 30.66
N THR A 131 4.82 8.67 31.51
CA THR A 131 3.94 7.50 31.33
C THR A 131 3.06 7.67 30.10
N SER A 132 2.52 8.87 29.86
CA SER A 132 1.68 9.16 28.71
C SER A 132 2.45 9.09 27.39
N LYS A 133 3.71 9.55 27.33
CA LYS A 133 4.54 9.42 26.13
C LYS A 133 4.80 7.95 25.78
N THR A 134 5.06 7.09 26.77
CA THR A 134 5.26 5.66 26.54
C THR A 134 4.03 5.01 25.91
N TRP A 135 2.83 5.27 26.46
CA TRP A 135 1.58 4.76 25.90
C TRP A 135 1.30 5.35 24.51
N PHE A 136 1.64 6.61 24.27
CA PHE A 136 1.53 7.20 22.93
C PHE A 136 2.37 6.44 21.90
N TYR A 137 3.64 6.14 22.22
CA TYR A 137 4.49 5.34 21.31
C TYR A 137 3.91 3.95 21.06
N ILE A 138 3.38 3.28 22.07
CA ILE A 138 2.75 1.97 21.93
C ILE A 138 1.55 2.04 20.98
N PHE A 139 0.62 2.97 21.20
CA PHE A 139 -0.57 3.10 20.35
C PHE A 139 -0.21 3.56 18.94
N PHE A 140 0.82 4.36 18.80
CA PHE A 140 1.31 4.78 17.48
C PHE A 140 1.97 3.64 16.69
N ILE A 141 2.73 2.75 17.36
CA ILE A 141 3.25 1.51 16.79
C ILE A 141 2.10 0.63 16.31
N LEU A 142 1.07 0.42 17.14
CA LEU A 142 -0.09 -0.41 16.79
C LEU A 142 -0.92 0.22 15.67
N PHE A 143 -1.08 1.53 15.66
CA PHE A 143 -1.67 2.27 14.54
C PHE A 143 -0.89 2.01 13.25
N SER A 144 0.41 2.20 13.29
CA SER A 144 1.30 2.01 12.13
C SER A 144 1.28 0.59 11.62
N PHE A 145 1.26 -0.38 12.54
CA PHE A 145 1.14 -1.80 12.24
C PHE A 145 -0.13 -2.12 11.45
N CYS A 146 -1.25 -1.51 11.82
CA CYS A 146 -2.53 -1.69 11.10
C CYS A 146 -2.60 -0.88 9.80
N SER A 147 -2.05 0.35 9.79
CA SER A 147 -2.22 1.30 8.69
C SER A 147 -1.29 1.03 7.51
N LEU A 148 0.03 0.86 7.75
CA LEU A 148 1.02 0.90 6.67
C LEU A 148 0.93 -0.26 5.65
N PRO A 149 0.54 -1.50 6.00
CA PRO A 149 0.40 -2.57 5.02
C PRO A 149 -0.80 -2.41 4.08
N MET A 150 -1.69 -1.44 4.32
CA MET A 150 -2.98 -1.35 3.62
C MET A 150 -2.86 -1.20 2.11
N PHE A 151 -1.84 -0.47 1.58
CA PHE A 151 -1.70 -0.34 0.14
C PHE A 151 -1.45 -1.69 -0.54
N SER A 152 -0.56 -2.51 0.04
CA SER A 152 -0.27 -3.86 -0.46
C SER A 152 -1.51 -4.77 -0.38
N LEU A 153 -2.30 -4.65 0.69
CA LEU A 153 -3.57 -5.38 0.82
C LEU A 153 -4.59 -4.96 -0.23
N ILE A 154 -4.73 -3.65 -0.48
CA ILE A 154 -5.64 -3.08 -1.48
C ILE A 154 -5.24 -3.55 -2.88
N LEU A 155 -3.94 -3.54 -3.19
CA LEU A 155 -3.42 -4.03 -4.46
C LEU A 155 -3.69 -5.52 -4.63
N ALA A 156 -3.35 -6.35 -3.63
CA ALA A 156 -3.60 -7.77 -3.65
C ALA A 156 -5.11 -8.08 -3.80
N HIS A 157 -5.98 -7.40 -3.03
CA HIS A 157 -7.42 -7.51 -3.17
C HIS A 157 -7.92 -7.15 -4.58
N THR A 158 -7.34 -6.12 -5.20
CA THR A 158 -7.74 -5.72 -6.56
C THR A 158 -7.35 -6.79 -7.57
N ASN A 159 -6.17 -7.37 -7.41
CA ASN A 159 -5.67 -8.43 -8.27
C ASN A 159 -6.52 -9.71 -8.22
N ASP A 160 -7.24 -9.97 -7.10
CA ASP A 160 -8.17 -11.09 -7.00
C ASP A 160 -9.33 -11.01 -8.02
N TYR A 161 -9.64 -9.81 -8.50
CA TYR A 161 -10.78 -9.54 -9.41
C TYR A 161 -10.35 -9.24 -10.85
N ILE A 162 -9.08 -9.36 -11.17
CA ILE A 162 -8.51 -8.95 -12.46
C ILE A 162 -7.63 -10.07 -12.98
N SER A 163 -7.61 -10.27 -14.32
CA SER A 163 -6.72 -11.25 -14.95
C SER A 163 -5.25 -10.83 -14.83
N LYS A 164 -4.35 -11.80 -14.77
CA LYS A 164 -2.90 -11.58 -14.56
C LYS A 164 -2.29 -10.60 -15.58
N GLU A 165 -2.74 -10.64 -16.83
CA GLU A 165 -2.24 -9.77 -17.91
C GLU A 165 -2.58 -8.28 -17.66
N LYS A 166 -3.56 -8.00 -16.80
CA LYS A 166 -4.00 -6.63 -16.45
C LYS A 166 -3.46 -6.14 -15.11
N PHE A 167 -2.69 -6.94 -14.37
CA PHE A 167 -2.19 -6.57 -13.03
C PHE A 167 -1.41 -5.26 -13.04
N VAL A 168 -0.53 -5.07 -14.02
CA VAL A 168 0.28 -3.84 -14.14
C VAL A 168 -0.60 -2.62 -14.42
N ALA A 169 -1.57 -2.79 -15.32
CA ALA A 169 -2.52 -1.71 -15.65
C ALA A 169 -3.42 -1.34 -14.47
N ALA A 170 -3.86 -2.35 -13.71
CA ALA A 170 -4.67 -2.16 -12.51
C ALA A 170 -3.86 -1.47 -11.39
N GLY A 171 -2.63 -1.92 -11.16
CA GLY A 171 -1.72 -1.30 -10.19
C GLY A 171 -1.43 0.17 -10.53
N ALA A 172 -1.20 0.49 -11.81
CA ALA A 172 -1.05 1.87 -12.27
C ALA A 172 -2.33 2.70 -12.02
N GLY A 173 -3.51 2.12 -12.23
CA GLY A 173 -4.78 2.77 -11.94
C GLY A 173 -5.02 3.02 -10.45
N LEU A 174 -4.67 2.05 -9.60
CA LEU A 174 -4.71 2.21 -8.14
C LEU A 174 -3.71 3.28 -7.67
N GLN A 175 -2.49 3.29 -8.22
CA GLN A 175 -1.49 4.30 -7.90
C GLN A 175 -1.96 5.71 -8.31
N PHE A 176 -2.67 5.84 -9.43
CA PHE A 176 -3.27 7.09 -9.84
C PHE A 176 -4.37 7.54 -8.85
N ALA A 177 -5.26 6.64 -8.44
CA ALA A 177 -6.29 6.93 -7.43
C ALA A 177 -5.66 7.32 -6.09
N PHE A 178 -4.61 6.61 -5.67
CA PHE A 178 -3.79 6.96 -4.50
C PHE A 178 -3.21 8.39 -4.62
N GLY A 179 -2.62 8.73 -5.77
CA GLY A 179 -2.05 10.05 -6.02
C GLY A 179 -3.08 11.17 -5.93
N LEU A 180 -4.29 10.96 -6.45
CA LEU A 180 -5.40 11.92 -6.32
C LEU A 180 -5.77 12.14 -4.84
N GLY A 181 -5.83 11.07 -4.05
CA GLY A 181 -6.02 11.16 -2.61
C GLY A 181 -4.87 11.89 -1.92
N ALA A 182 -3.65 11.58 -2.30
CA ALA A 182 -2.45 12.16 -1.71
C ALA A 182 -2.34 13.68 -1.92
N MET A 183 -2.87 14.19 -3.01
CA MET A 183 -2.92 15.65 -3.25
C MET A 183 -3.81 16.37 -2.23
N SER A 184 -4.90 15.75 -1.78
CA SER A 184 -5.84 16.36 -0.86
C SER A 184 -5.50 16.16 0.62
N GLY A 185 -4.74 15.12 0.95
CA GLY A 185 -4.51 14.69 2.32
C GLY A 185 -3.98 15.77 3.28
N PRO A 186 -2.81 16.37 3.01
CA PRO A 186 -2.25 17.40 3.89
C PRO A 186 -3.16 18.61 4.07
N PHE A 187 -3.83 19.03 2.98
CA PHE A 187 -4.77 20.16 3.03
C PHE A 187 -5.99 19.85 3.93
N LEU A 188 -6.63 18.70 3.72
CA LEU A 188 -7.77 18.30 4.54
C LEU A 188 -7.37 18.10 6.00
N CYS A 189 -6.23 17.47 6.26
CA CYS A 189 -5.75 17.24 7.61
C CYS A 189 -5.43 18.56 8.34
N SER A 190 -4.87 19.57 7.65
CA SER A 190 -4.63 20.89 8.25
C SER A 190 -5.94 21.57 8.66
N ILE A 191 -7.02 21.42 7.89
CA ILE A 191 -8.34 21.92 8.29
C ILE A 191 -8.82 21.26 9.59
N PHE A 192 -8.65 19.93 9.73
CA PHE A 192 -8.98 19.26 10.99
C PHE A 192 -8.15 19.77 12.16
N MET A 193 -6.86 20.03 11.92
CA MET A 193 -5.98 20.61 12.95
C MET A 193 -6.33 22.05 13.29
N ASP A 194 -6.78 22.86 12.34
CA ASP A 194 -7.24 24.22 12.59
C ASP A 194 -8.51 24.26 13.45
N ILE A 195 -9.47 23.36 13.19
CA ILE A 195 -10.76 23.34 13.90
C ILE A 195 -10.64 22.76 15.31
N VAL A 196 -9.84 21.70 15.49
CA VAL A 196 -9.81 20.90 16.73
C VAL A 196 -8.49 21.03 17.49
N GLY A 197 -7.53 21.78 16.93
CA GLY A 197 -6.15 21.86 17.43
C GLY A 197 -5.33 20.63 17.01
N SER A 198 -4.17 20.42 17.66
CA SER A 198 -3.21 19.36 17.28
C SER A 198 -3.83 17.98 17.20
N ASN A 199 -4.81 17.66 18.04
CA ASN A 199 -5.52 16.37 18.00
C ASN A 199 -6.32 16.14 16.72
N GLY A 200 -6.58 17.19 15.94
CA GLY A 200 -7.19 17.11 14.62
C GLY A 200 -6.46 16.17 13.66
N PHE A 201 -5.13 16.03 13.83
CA PHE A 201 -4.32 15.08 13.09
C PHE A 201 -4.82 13.64 13.27
N PHE A 202 -4.97 13.15 14.48
CA PHE A 202 -5.46 11.79 14.74
C PHE A 202 -6.97 11.65 14.49
N ILE A 203 -7.76 12.71 14.67
CA ILE A 203 -9.19 12.71 14.30
C ILE A 203 -9.35 12.50 12.80
N PHE A 204 -8.52 13.15 12.00
CA PHE A 204 -8.47 12.96 10.56
C PHE A 204 -8.13 11.50 10.19
N LEU A 205 -7.08 10.93 10.80
CA LEU A 205 -6.69 9.53 10.58
C LEU A 205 -7.81 8.57 10.98
N PHE A 206 -8.44 8.79 12.13
CA PHE A 206 -9.61 8.04 12.59
C PHE A 206 -10.75 8.09 11.59
N PHE A 207 -11.09 9.28 11.11
CA PHE A 207 -12.21 9.49 10.19
C PHE A 207 -12.02 8.72 8.89
N PHE A 208 -10.88 8.91 8.22
CA PHE A 208 -10.66 8.28 6.92
C PHE A 208 -10.45 6.77 7.02
N HIS A 209 -9.81 6.27 8.06
CA HIS A 209 -9.74 4.82 8.31
C HIS A 209 -11.13 4.23 8.58
N SER A 210 -11.97 4.92 9.34
CA SER A 210 -13.36 4.50 9.57
C SER A 210 -14.16 4.46 8.27
N VAL A 211 -14.00 5.45 7.38
CA VAL A 211 -14.64 5.46 6.06
C VAL A 211 -14.25 4.24 5.24
N ILE A 212 -12.96 3.88 5.19
CA ILE A 212 -12.51 2.66 4.49
C ILE A 212 -13.13 1.41 5.12
N GLY A 213 -13.13 1.30 6.45
CA GLY A 213 -13.69 0.17 7.18
C GLY A 213 -15.20 0.00 6.96
N ILE A 214 -15.95 1.09 7.03
CA ILE A 214 -17.41 1.11 6.80
C ILE A 214 -17.72 0.75 5.36
N PHE A 215 -17.03 1.37 4.40
CA PHE A 215 -17.21 1.07 2.98
C PHE A 215 -16.87 -0.38 2.66
N GLY A 216 -15.78 -0.91 3.24
CA GLY A 216 -15.40 -2.32 3.09
C GLY A 216 -16.46 -3.27 3.65
N THR A 217 -17.00 -2.98 4.83
CA THR A 217 -18.09 -3.76 5.44
C THR A 217 -19.34 -3.75 4.55
N TYR A 218 -19.71 -2.60 4.00
CA TYR A 218 -20.80 -2.49 3.02
C TYR A 218 -20.53 -3.33 1.77
N ARG A 219 -19.33 -3.25 1.21
CA ARG A 219 -18.95 -4.00 0.00
C ARG A 219 -18.93 -5.52 0.20
N MET A 220 -18.58 -6.00 1.39
CA MET A 220 -18.66 -7.42 1.72
C MET A 220 -20.09 -7.97 1.68
N LYS A 221 -21.10 -7.13 2.00
CA LYS A 221 -22.53 -7.53 1.90
C LYS A 221 -23.05 -7.54 0.47
N VAL A 222 -22.50 -6.70 -0.40
CA VAL A 222 -22.99 -6.52 -1.79
C VAL A 222 -22.38 -7.52 -2.77
N ARG A 223 -21.16 -7.97 -2.56
CA ARG A 223 -20.43 -8.85 -3.49
C ARG A 223 -19.82 -10.03 -2.74
N GLN A 224 -19.96 -11.21 -3.28
CA GLN A 224 -19.32 -12.42 -2.73
C GLN A 224 -17.81 -12.37 -2.91
N THR A 225 -17.09 -13.13 -2.08
CA THR A 225 -15.62 -13.31 -2.20
C THR A 225 -15.31 -14.06 -3.47
N VAL A 226 -14.27 -13.64 -4.17
CA VAL A 226 -13.64 -14.43 -5.22
C VAL A 226 -12.49 -15.16 -4.54
N ASP A 227 -12.55 -16.49 -4.59
CA ASP A 227 -11.43 -17.33 -4.14
C ASP A 227 -10.49 -17.48 -5.34
N ASN A 228 -9.37 -16.78 -5.30
CA ASN A 228 -8.34 -16.87 -6.32
C ASN A 228 -7.06 -17.40 -5.69
N PRO A 229 -6.84 -18.74 -5.75
CA PRO A 229 -5.70 -19.39 -5.12
C PRO A 229 -4.34 -18.94 -5.69
N ASP A 230 -4.34 -18.34 -6.88
CA ASP A 230 -3.12 -17.92 -7.58
C ASP A 230 -2.64 -16.52 -7.18
N SER A 231 -3.43 -15.77 -6.43
CA SER A 231 -3.04 -14.41 -6.02
C SER A 231 -2.44 -14.43 -4.61
N GLN A 232 -1.12 -14.28 -4.51
CA GLN A 232 -0.40 -14.17 -3.23
C GLN A 232 -0.18 -12.71 -2.86
N PHE A 233 -0.12 -12.43 -1.55
CA PHE A 233 0.26 -11.12 -1.06
C PHE A 233 1.74 -10.88 -1.35
N VAL A 234 2.04 -9.76 -1.99
CA VAL A 234 3.40 -9.26 -2.16
C VAL A 234 3.50 -7.88 -1.55
N ALA A 235 4.46 -7.71 -0.64
CA ALA A 235 4.72 -6.42 -0.02
C ALA A 235 5.23 -5.45 -1.08
N MET A 236 4.44 -4.41 -1.36
CA MET A 236 4.75 -3.41 -2.37
C MET A 236 4.95 -2.04 -1.73
N PRO A 237 6.01 -1.31 -2.10
CA PRO A 237 6.17 0.06 -1.68
C PRO A 237 5.11 0.95 -2.33
N GLN A 238 4.68 1.99 -1.62
CA GLN A 238 3.63 2.91 -2.08
C GLN A 238 4.03 3.71 -3.31
N THR A 239 5.33 3.83 -3.56
CA THR A 239 5.91 4.54 -4.71
C THR A 239 6.32 3.59 -5.82
N ILE A 240 5.69 2.41 -5.91
CA ILE A 240 6.05 1.43 -6.93
C ILE A 240 5.75 1.97 -8.32
N THR A 241 6.69 1.77 -9.23
CA THR A 241 6.51 2.12 -10.64
C THR A 241 5.79 0.98 -11.39
N PRO A 242 5.18 1.25 -12.56
CA PRO A 242 4.61 0.19 -13.41
C PRO A 242 5.61 -0.93 -13.70
N ALA A 243 6.87 -0.59 -13.96
CA ALA A 243 7.94 -1.58 -14.14
C ALA A 243 8.19 -2.43 -12.88
N GLY A 244 8.10 -1.83 -11.68
CA GLY A 244 8.21 -2.57 -10.43
C GLY A 244 7.03 -3.52 -10.20
N ILE A 245 5.82 -3.16 -10.64
CA ILE A 245 4.65 -4.05 -10.60
C ILE A 245 4.83 -5.24 -11.55
N GLU A 246 5.42 -5.01 -12.72
CA GLU A 246 5.70 -6.07 -13.71
C GLU A 246 6.72 -7.08 -13.18
N LEU A 247 7.67 -6.65 -12.35
CA LEU A 247 8.64 -7.51 -11.68
C LEU A 247 8.08 -8.29 -10.48
N ASN A 248 6.79 -8.09 -10.15
CA ASN A 248 6.12 -8.85 -9.11
C ASN A 248 6.08 -10.34 -9.49
N PRO A 249 6.50 -11.28 -8.60
CA PRO A 249 6.51 -12.71 -8.89
C PRO A 249 5.11 -13.29 -9.18
N THR A 250 4.02 -12.60 -8.80
CA THR A 250 2.65 -13.01 -9.14
C THR A 250 2.19 -12.51 -10.52
N THR A 251 2.96 -11.64 -11.17
CA THR A 251 2.68 -11.19 -12.53
C THR A 251 3.13 -12.28 -13.50
N GLU A 252 2.24 -12.69 -14.38
CA GLU A 252 2.58 -13.67 -15.41
C GLU A 252 3.51 -13.01 -16.43
N HIS A 253 4.77 -13.43 -16.43
CA HIS A 253 5.68 -13.09 -17.52
C HIS A 253 5.27 -13.94 -18.71
N ILE A 254 4.46 -13.36 -19.60
CA ILE A 254 4.21 -13.97 -20.88
C ILE A 254 5.54 -13.93 -21.64
N GLU A 255 6.29 -15.03 -21.59
CA GLU A 255 7.37 -15.23 -22.53
C GLU A 255 6.73 -15.21 -23.91
N GLU A 256 6.95 -14.13 -24.66
CA GLU A 256 6.58 -14.18 -26.08
C GLU A 256 7.34 -15.35 -26.72
N PRO A 257 6.63 -16.30 -27.29
CA PRO A 257 7.28 -17.24 -28.17
C PRO A 257 7.94 -16.40 -29.26
N TYR A 258 9.25 -16.42 -29.34
CA TYR A 258 10.16 -15.80 -30.29
C TYR A 258 9.50 -14.87 -31.30
N SER A 259 9.98 -13.63 -31.47
CA SER A 259 9.43 -12.70 -32.45
C SER A 259 9.25 -13.45 -33.80
N GLU A 260 8.23 -13.11 -34.55
CA GLU A 260 7.89 -13.73 -35.85
C GLU A 260 9.15 -13.90 -36.73
N LYS A 261 10.07 -12.95 -36.66
CA LYS A 261 11.39 -13.04 -37.33
C LYS A 261 12.28 -14.18 -36.83
N VAL A 262 12.25 -14.48 -35.54
CA VAL A 262 13.04 -15.57 -34.95
C VAL A 262 12.38 -16.91 -35.28
N ARG A 263 11.06 -16.97 -35.37
CA ARG A 263 10.32 -18.12 -35.92
C ARG A 263 10.73 -18.41 -37.35
N GLU A 264 10.71 -17.41 -38.23
CA GLU A 264 11.16 -17.54 -39.61
C GLU A 264 12.60 -18.08 -39.73
N ILE A 265 13.51 -17.56 -38.85
CA ILE A 265 14.91 -17.99 -38.83
C ILE A 265 15.04 -19.45 -38.35
N LEU A 266 14.26 -19.86 -37.34
CA LEU A 266 14.26 -21.24 -36.83
C LEU A 266 13.66 -22.21 -37.85
N GLU A 267 12.58 -21.83 -38.52
CA GLU A 267 11.97 -22.63 -39.59
C GLU A 267 12.92 -22.80 -40.79
N ARG A 268 13.62 -21.72 -41.20
CA ARG A 268 14.66 -21.83 -42.26
C ARG A 268 15.83 -22.70 -41.85
N LYS A 269 16.11 -22.84 -40.56
CA LYS A 269 17.17 -23.75 -40.03
C LYS A 269 16.67 -25.15 -39.73
N GLY A 270 15.41 -25.50 -40.07
CA GLY A 270 14.87 -26.84 -39.90
C GLY A 270 14.57 -27.22 -38.43
N VAL A 271 14.56 -26.26 -37.51
CA VAL A 271 14.24 -26.50 -36.12
C VAL A 271 12.72 -26.42 -35.94
N LYS A 272 12.07 -27.57 -35.78
CA LYS A 272 10.63 -27.65 -35.49
C LYS A 272 10.36 -27.17 -34.07
N TYR A 273 9.67 -26.03 -33.92
CA TYR A 273 9.19 -25.54 -32.67
C TYR A 273 7.91 -26.27 -32.23
N LYS A 274 7.97 -27.03 -31.15
CA LYS A 274 6.78 -27.59 -30.50
C LYS A 274 6.14 -26.51 -29.59
N LYS A 275 4.93 -26.11 -29.94
CA LYS A 275 4.09 -25.21 -29.14
C LYS A 275 3.57 -26.01 -27.95
N GLY A 276 3.98 -25.66 -26.71
CA GLY A 276 3.36 -26.13 -25.48
C GLY A 276 3.73 -27.56 -25.08
N GLU A 277 4.81 -27.73 -24.36
CA GLU A 277 5.03 -28.79 -23.38
C GLU A 277 5.96 -28.19 -22.30
N ASN A 278 5.35 -27.47 -21.38
CA ASN A 278 5.84 -27.34 -20.01
C ASN A 278 4.60 -27.37 -19.10
N GLU A 279 3.93 -28.54 -19.11
CA GLU A 279 3.28 -29.10 -17.96
C GLU A 279 4.33 -30.00 -17.30
N ILE A 280 4.99 -29.53 -16.27
CA ILE A 280 5.39 -30.29 -15.07
C ILE A 280 5.53 -29.28 -13.94
#